data_72b9ecfc6df59da81bbe32c6d366aca5
#
_entry.id   72b9ecfc6df59da81bbe32c6d366aca5
#
_cell.length_a   1.000
_cell.length_b   1.000
_cell.length_c   1.000
_cell.angle_alpha   90.00
_cell.angle_beta   90.00
_cell.angle_gamma   90.00
#
_symmetry.space_group_name_H-M   'P 1'
#
loop_
_entity.id
_entity.type
_entity.pdbx_description
1 polymer ?
#
loop_
_entity_poly.entity_id
_entity_poly.type
_entity_poly.pdbx_seq_one_letter_code
_entity_poly.pdbx_strand_id
1 'polypeptide(L)'
;HRVDRRQRQMCIRDSLNMERYHSFKTPFSLKNAKQAILAFKGDVYTGLDSDSFDEADLEFAQGHLRILSGLYGLIRPLDLMQPYRLEMGTKLQNDSGKNLYQFWGSKITNTINKDVKKAKAKAIINLASKEYFSAVQPKSLQADLYNIHFKEEKNGEFKIVAFFAKKARGMMCHYIIKNKLTEPEHLIGFDYGRYTYNEKLSSKRDLVFTR
;
A
#
# COMPACT_ATOMS: atom_id res chain seq x y z
N HIS A 1 34.28 4.52 8.23
CA HIS A 1 33.36 3.39 8.50
C HIS A 1 31.90 3.63 8.04
N ARG A 2 31.36 4.85 8.13
CA ARG A 2 29.99 5.15 7.68
C ARG A 2 29.84 5.19 6.15
N VAL A 3 30.83 5.66 5.44
CA VAL A 3 30.84 5.74 3.96
C VAL A 3 30.88 4.33 3.37
N ASP A 4 31.71 3.46 3.92
CA ASP A 4 31.87 2.08 3.46
C ASP A 4 30.59 1.23 3.60
N ARG A 5 29.81 1.40 4.67
CA ARG A 5 28.52 0.71 4.82
C ARG A 5 27.47 1.18 3.80
N ARG A 6 27.39 2.50 3.52
CA ARG A 6 26.45 3.03 2.52
C ARG A 6 26.84 2.58 1.11
N GLN A 7 28.12 2.59 0.80
CA GLN A 7 28.66 2.17 -0.49
C GLN A 7 28.46 0.67 -0.72
N ARG A 8 28.71 -0.20 0.28
CA ARG A 8 28.41 -1.62 0.23
C ARG A 8 26.91 -1.90 0.07
N GLN A 9 26.03 -1.19 0.79
CA GLN A 9 24.58 -1.34 0.63
C GLN A 9 24.11 -0.88 -0.75
N MET A 10 24.73 0.11 -1.36
CA MET A 10 24.43 0.57 -2.72
C MET A 10 24.84 -0.48 -3.75
N CYS A 11 26.05 -1.01 -3.67
CA CYS A 11 26.54 -2.09 -4.56
C CYS A 11 25.68 -3.37 -4.47
N ILE A 12 25.29 -3.78 -3.26
CA ILE A 12 24.41 -4.94 -3.07
C ILE A 12 23.02 -4.70 -3.67
N ARG A 13 22.50 -3.48 -3.55
CA ARG A 13 21.22 -3.08 -4.15
C ARG A 13 21.27 -3.11 -5.68
N ASP A 14 22.36 -2.62 -6.25
CA ASP A 14 22.56 -2.56 -7.69
C ASP A 14 22.70 -3.97 -8.29
N SER A 15 23.50 -4.85 -7.67
CA SER A 15 23.63 -6.24 -8.11
C SER A 15 22.29 -6.99 -8.04
N LEU A 16 21.52 -6.80 -6.97
CA LEU A 16 20.20 -7.42 -6.81
C LEU A 16 19.18 -6.92 -7.86
N ASN A 17 19.25 -5.65 -8.21
CA ASN A 17 18.37 -5.07 -9.24
C ASN A 17 18.76 -5.58 -10.64
N MET A 18 20.05 -5.72 -10.92
CA MET A 18 20.53 -6.31 -12.18
C MET A 18 20.11 -7.78 -12.31
N GLU A 19 20.26 -8.58 -11.25
CA GLU A 19 19.77 -9.97 -11.23
C GLU A 19 18.28 -10.06 -11.52
N ARG A 20 17.47 -9.24 -10.86
CA ARG A 20 16.01 -9.18 -11.07
C ARG A 20 15.64 -8.73 -12.48
N TYR A 21 16.37 -7.76 -13.03
CA TYR A 21 16.18 -7.31 -14.41
C TYR A 21 16.46 -8.44 -15.41
N HIS A 22 17.57 -9.16 -15.26
CA HIS A 22 17.91 -10.28 -16.14
C HIS A 22 16.99 -11.49 -15.97
N SER A 23 16.41 -11.69 -14.78
CA SER A 23 15.46 -12.78 -14.52
C SER A 23 14.02 -12.45 -14.96
N PHE A 24 13.73 -11.19 -15.32
CA PHE A 24 12.40 -10.76 -15.72
C PHE A 24 12.00 -11.38 -17.06
N LYS A 25 10.91 -12.14 -17.07
CA LYS A 25 10.45 -12.90 -18.24
C LYS A 25 8.96 -12.76 -18.48
N THR A 26 8.57 -12.55 -19.71
CA THR A 26 7.18 -12.56 -20.17
C THR A 26 6.94 -13.78 -21.08
N PRO A 27 5.71 -14.31 -21.17
CA PRO A 27 4.51 -13.93 -20.39
C PRO A 27 4.59 -14.36 -18.92
N PHE A 28 3.84 -13.67 -18.05
CA PHE A 28 3.72 -14.05 -16.64
C PHE A 28 2.89 -15.32 -16.50
N SER A 29 3.36 -16.21 -15.64
CA SER A 29 2.70 -17.47 -15.29
C SER A 29 3.06 -17.84 -13.84
N LEU A 30 2.34 -18.78 -13.24
CA LEU A 30 2.65 -19.27 -11.90
C LEU A 30 4.03 -19.96 -11.79
N LYS A 31 4.69 -20.26 -12.94
CA LYS A 31 6.07 -20.80 -12.96
C LYS A 31 7.12 -19.71 -12.74
N ASN A 32 6.86 -18.47 -13.13
CA ASN A 32 7.83 -17.38 -13.11
C ASN A 32 7.36 -16.11 -12.36
N ALA A 33 6.14 -16.13 -11.84
CA ALA A 33 5.53 -15.00 -11.13
C ALA A 33 4.66 -15.49 -9.97
N LYS A 34 4.37 -14.60 -9.02
CA LYS A 34 3.55 -14.88 -7.83
C LYS A 34 2.46 -13.82 -7.70
N GLN A 35 1.32 -14.17 -7.11
CA GLN A 35 0.28 -13.18 -6.81
C GLN A 35 0.84 -12.08 -5.90
N ALA A 36 0.47 -10.83 -6.20
CA ALA A 36 1.03 -9.66 -5.55
C ALA A 36 0.88 -9.69 -4.02
N ILE A 37 -0.30 -10.06 -3.51
CA ILE A 37 -0.58 -10.12 -2.07
C ILE A 37 0.34 -11.11 -1.33
N LEU A 38 0.78 -12.17 -1.99
CA LEU A 38 1.68 -13.19 -1.45
C LEU A 38 3.16 -12.91 -1.76
N ALA A 39 3.43 -12.06 -2.76
CA ALA A 39 4.79 -11.75 -3.21
C ALA A 39 5.44 -10.63 -2.41
N PHE A 40 4.69 -9.59 -2.07
CA PHE A 40 5.21 -8.47 -1.29
C PHE A 40 5.57 -8.88 0.13
N LYS A 41 6.66 -8.31 0.64
CA LYS A 41 7.16 -8.51 2.00
C LYS A 41 7.42 -7.18 2.69
N GLY A 42 7.43 -7.18 4.01
CA GLY A 42 7.70 -6.01 4.85
C GLY A 42 6.61 -5.76 5.87
N ASP A 43 6.78 -4.72 6.71
CA ASP A 43 5.96 -4.47 7.91
C ASP A 43 4.46 -4.36 7.62
N VAL A 44 4.08 -3.75 6.49
CA VAL A 44 2.67 -3.65 6.07
C VAL A 44 2.10 -5.03 5.81
N TYR A 45 2.83 -5.87 5.07
CA TYR A 45 2.39 -7.22 4.70
C TYR A 45 2.44 -8.19 5.88
N THR A 46 3.34 -7.97 6.86
CA THR A 46 3.30 -8.68 8.15
C THR A 46 2.01 -8.34 8.91
N GLY A 47 1.54 -7.10 8.84
CA GLY A 47 0.27 -6.71 9.46
C GLY A 47 -0.95 -7.19 8.67
N LEU A 48 -0.84 -7.30 7.33
CA LEU A 48 -1.88 -7.84 6.46
C LEU A 48 -2.12 -9.34 6.67
N ASP A 49 -1.06 -10.09 7.00
CA ASP A 49 -1.14 -11.52 7.31
C ASP A 49 -1.95 -12.33 6.28
N SER A 50 -1.58 -12.16 5.01
CA SER A 50 -2.30 -12.78 3.89
C SER A 50 -2.25 -14.32 3.90
N ASP A 51 -1.33 -14.91 4.64
CA ASP A 51 -1.22 -16.36 4.77
C ASP A 51 -2.40 -16.95 5.60
N SER A 52 -3.11 -16.13 6.37
CA SER A 52 -4.32 -16.50 7.14
C SER A 52 -5.63 -16.37 6.34
N PHE A 53 -5.58 -15.92 5.08
CA PHE A 53 -6.76 -15.70 4.26
C PHE A 53 -7.24 -16.99 3.60
N ASP A 54 -8.55 -17.23 3.70
CA ASP A 54 -9.23 -18.25 2.92
C ASP A 54 -9.59 -17.74 1.50
N GLU A 55 -10.25 -18.59 0.71
CA GLU A 55 -10.63 -18.27 -0.66
C GLU A 55 -11.59 -17.07 -0.72
N ALA A 56 -12.57 -17.01 0.19
CA ALA A 56 -13.53 -15.90 0.26
C ALA A 56 -12.87 -14.58 0.65
N ASP A 57 -11.83 -14.62 1.50
CA ASP A 57 -11.02 -13.46 1.86
C ASP A 57 -10.23 -12.95 0.66
N LEU A 58 -9.62 -13.86 -0.09
CA LEU A 58 -8.84 -13.52 -1.29
C LEU A 58 -9.75 -12.98 -2.40
N GLU A 59 -10.94 -13.52 -2.58
CA GLU A 59 -11.93 -13.02 -3.54
C GLU A 59 -12.39 -11.60 -3.15
N PHE A 60 -12.71 -11.37 -1.88
CA PHE A 60 -13.06 -10.05 -1.38
C PHE A 60 -11.91 -9.07 -1.57
N ALA A 61 -10.69 -9.47 -1.21
CA ALA A 61 -9.50 -8.66 -1.41
C ALA A 61 -9.29 -8.30 -2.89
N GLN A 62 -9.46 -9.25 -3.81
CA GLN A 62 -9.32 -9.03 -5.26
C GLN A 62 -10.29 -7.97 -5.78
N GLY A 63 -11.50 -7.93 -5.24
CA GLY A 63 -12.52 -6.93 -5.56
C GLY A 63 -12.21 -5.54 -5.00
N HIS A 64 -11.66 -5.46 -3.77
CA HIS A 64 -11.62 -4.23 -2.99
C HIS A 64 -10.23 -3.66 -2.75
N LEU A 65 -9.19 -4.49 -2.62
CA LEU A 65 -7.83 -4.02 -2.34
C LEU A 65 -7.11 -3.60 -3.64
N ARG A 66 -6.35 -2.52 -3.54
CA ARG A 66 -5.40 -2.08 -4.57
C ARG A 66 -4.04 -1.84 -3.93
N ILE A 67 -2.99 -2.28 -4.63
CA ILE A 67 -1.60 -2.18 -4.17
C ILE A 67 -0.87 -1.21 -5.09
N LEU A 68 -0.30 -0.15 -4.52
CA LEU A 68 0.53 0.80 -5.25
C LEU A 68 1.95 0.26 -5.40
N SER A 69 2.51 0.37 -6.58
CA SER A 69 3.81 -0.17 -6.96
C SER A 69 4.59 0.83 -7.81
N GLY A 70 5.88 1.02 -7.55
CA GLY A 70 6.74 1.87 -8.36
C GLY A 70 6.88 1.35 -9.80
N LEU A 71 6.94 0.02 -9.97
CA LEU A 71 7.10 -0.62 -11.28
C LEU A 71 5.75 -0.88 -11.98
N TYR A 72 4.78 -1.44 -11.25
CA TYR A 72 3.51 -1.88 -11.84
C TYR A 72 2.39 -0.83 -11.74
N GLY A 73 2.61 0.27 -11.03
CA GLY A 73 1.63 1.34 -10.83
C GLY A 73 0.55 0.96 -9.83
N LEU A 74 -0.57 0.41 -10.30
CA LEU A 74 -1.67 -0.07 -9.49
C LEU A 74 -1.99 -1.51 -9.88
N ILE A 75 -1.93 -2.43 -8.93
CA ILE A 75 -2.20 -3.85 -9.13
C ILE A 75 -3.17 -4.38 -8.09
N ARG A 76 -3.83 -5.48 -8.43
CA ARG A 76 -4.77 -6.18 -7.55
C ARG A 76 -4.07 -7.33 -6.81
N PRO A 77 -4.62 -7.81 -5.70
CA PRO A 77 -4.03 -8.88 -4.89
C PRO A 77 -3.56 -10.12 -5.65
N LEU A 78 -4.37 -10.63 -6.56
CA LEU A 78 -4.09 -11.87 -7.30
C LEU A 78 -3.41 -11.64 -8.65
N ASP A 79 -3.13 -10.39 -9.04
CA ASP A 79 -2.35 -10.10 -10.23
C ASP A 79 -0.94 -10.67 -10.08
N LEU A 80 -0.44 -11.32 -11.13
CA LEU A 80 0.90 -11.89 -11.11
C LEU A 80 1.97 -10.81 -11.21
N MET A 81 3.00 -10.94 -10.41
CA MET A 81 4.16 -10.07 -10.44
C MET A 81 5.46 -10.85 -10.29
N GLN A 82 6.54 -10.31 -10.82
CA GLN A 82 7.89 -10.80 -10.62
C GLN A 82 8.65 -9.91 -9.61
N PRO A 83 9.67 -10.43 -8.95
CA PRO A 83 10.45 -9.68 -7.97
C PRO A 83 11.07 -8.42 -8.59
N TYR A 84 10.97 -7.30 -7.90
CA TYR A 84 11.59 -6.04 -8.28
C TYR A 84 11.95 -5.22 -7.05
N ARG A 85 12.75 -4.18 -7.25
CA ARG A 85 13.01 -3.18 -6.22
C ARG A 85 13.03 -1.79 -6.84
N LEU A 86 11.89 -1.11 -6.77
CA LEU A 86 11.72 0.25 -7.25
C LEU A 86 10.68 0.95 -6.36
N GLU A 87 11.16 1.77 -5.42
CA GLU A 87 10.29 2.57 -4.57
C GLU A 87 9.68 3.73 -5.38
N MET A 88 8.46 4.13 -5.05
CA MET A 88 7.73 5.19 -5.77
C MET A 88 8.45 6.55 -5.71
N GLY A 89 9.16 6.82 -4.62
CA GLY A 89 9.95 8.05 -4.43
C GLY A 89 11.30 8.08 -5.17
N THR A 90 11.64 7.03 -5.93
CA THR A 90 12.92 6.95 -6.64
C THR A 90 13.02 8.03 -7.71
N LYS A 91 14.13 8.78 -7.70
CA LYS A 91 14.46 9.80 -8.70
C LYS A 91 14.99 9.12 -9.98
N LEU A 92 14.12 8.40 -10.67
CA LEU A 92 14.45 7.75 -11.94
C LEU A 92 14.03 8.65 -13.10
N GLN A 93 15.01 9.24 -13.78
CA GLN A 93 14.77 9.99 -15.00
C GLN A 93 14.32 9.05 -16.12
N ASN A 94 13.31 9.46 -16.85
CA ASN A 94 12.65 8.69 -17.91
C ASN A 94 12.05 9.64 -18.95
N ASP A 95 11.51 9.12 -20.03
CA ASP A 95 10.93 9.92 -21.14
C ASP A 95 9.75 10.82 -20.70
N SER A 96 9.08 10.49 -19.60
CA SER A 96 7.96 11.28 -19.06
C SER A 96 8.39 12.31 -18.01
N GLY A 97 9.68 12.31 -17.59
CA GLY A 97 10.18 13.28 -16.63
C GLY A 97 11.28 12.79 -15.67
N LYS A 98 11.45 13.51 -14.57
CA LYS A 98 12.60 13.36 -13.65
C LYS A 98 12.40 12.26 -12.57
N ASN A 99 11.22 11.69 -12.46
CA ASN A 99 10.88 10.73 -11.41
C ASN A 99 9.63 9.90 -11.75
N LEU A 100 9.32 8.91 -10.92
CA LEU A 100 8.17 8.03 -11.12
C LEU A 100 6.82 8.73 -10.95
N TYR A 101 6.72 9.79 -10.15
CA TYR A 101 5.46 10.55 -10.04
C TYR A 101 5.09 11.20 -11.38
N GLN A 102 6.07 11.73 -12.10
CA GLN A 102 5.85 12.29 -13.44
C GLN A 102 5.55 11.19 -14.47
N PHE A 103 6.24 10.05 -14.39
CA PHE A 103 5.96 8.89 -15.23
C PHE A 103 4.54 8.37 -15.08
N TRP A 104 4.07 8.21 -13.85
CA TRP A 104 2.73 7.73 -13.59
C TRP A 104 1.66 8.80 -13.85
N GLY A 105 1.95 10.08 -13.59
CA GLY A 105 1.06 11.21 -13.88
C GLY A 105 -0.35 10.98 -13.35
N SER A 106 -1.34 10.95 -14.25
CA SER A 106 -2.74 10.66 -13.93
C SER A 106 -3.12 9.17 -14.07
N LYS A 107 -2.23 8.32 -14.58
CA LYS A 107 -2.55 6.92 -14.94
C LYS A 107 -3.09 6.12 -13.76
N ILE A 108 -2.45 6.23 -12.58
CA ILE A 108 -2.89 5.54 -11.36
C ILE A 108 -4.27 6.03 -10.93
N THR A 109 -4.48 7.34 -10.86
CA THR A 109 -5.76 7.95 -10.48
C THR A 109 -6.88 7.54 -11.43
N ASN A 110 -6.62 7.58 -12.72
CA ASN A 110 -7.59 7.16 -13.74
C ASN A 110 -7.96 5.68 -13.61
N THR A 111 -7.00 4.81 -13.26
CA THR A 111 -7.26 3.40 -13.02
C THR A 111 -8.09 3.19 -11.75
N ILE A 112 -7.79 3.91 -10.66
CA ILE A 112 -8.60 3.90 -9.44
C ILE A 112 -10.05 4.33 -9.77
N ASN A 113 -10.23 5.40 -10.52
CA ASN A 113 -11.57 5.90 -10.88
C ASN A 113 -12.36 4.88 -11.74
N LYS A 114 -11.68 4.18 -12.66
CA LYS A 114 -12.32 3.09 -13.42
C LYS A 114 -12.79 1.97 -12.51
N ASP A 115 -11.98 1.58 -11.53
CA ASP A 115 -12.32 0.54 -10.56
C ASP A 115 -13.46 0.97 -9.63
N VAL A 116 -13.41 2.22 -9.13
CA VAL A 116 -14.48 2.85 -8.33
C VAL A 116 -15.81 2.81 -9.09
N LYS A 117 -15.81 3.24 -10.35
CA LYS A 117 -17.01 3.23 -11.19
C LYS A 117 -17.52 1.80 -11.41
N LYS A 118 -16.64 0.85 -11.72
CA LYS A 118 -17.01 -0.56 -11.95
C LYS A 118 -17.60 -1.21 -10.70
N ALA A 119 -17.00 -0.95 -9.54
CA ALA A 119 -17.44 -1.47 -8.24
C ALA A 119 -18.63 -0.69 -7.66
N LYS A 120 -19.01 0.46 -8.26
CA LYS A 120 -19.98 1.43 -7.69
C LYS A 120 -19.61 1.86 -6.26
N ALA A 121 -18.29 1.90 -5.98
CA ALA A 121 -17.79 2.23 -4.67
C ALA A 121 -17.98 3.72 -4.36
N LYS A 122 -18.40 4.03 -3.13
CA LYS A 122 -18.62 5.40 -2.66
C LYS A 122 -17.42 5.95 -1.89
N ALA A 123 -16.54 5.08 -1.42
CA ALA A 123 -15.42 5.42 -0.57
C ALA A 123 -14.11 4.77 -1.03
N ILE A 124 -13.01 5.45 -0.78
CA ILE A 124 -11.63 4.98 -0.93
C ILE A 124 -10.95 5.10 0.43
N ILE A 125 -10.45 4.00 0.98
CA ILE A 125 -9.73 3.97 2.24
C ILE A 125 -8.23 4.02 1.96
N ASN A 126 -7.58 5.13 2.31
CA ASN A 126 -6.15 5.31 2.11
C ASN A 126 -5.35 4.71 3.25
N LEU A 127 -4.75 3.56 2.99
CA LEU A 127 -3.79 2.88 3.86
C LEU A 127 -2.35 2.95 3.32
N ALA A 128 -2.13 3.63 2.20
CA ALA A 128 -0.82 3.81 1.61
C ALA A 128 0.05 4.79 2.42
N SER A 129 1.36 4.68 2.30
CA SER A 129 2.27 5.69 2.82
C SER A 129 2.16 7.00 2.02
N LYS A 130 2.58 8.11 2.64
CA LYS A 130 2.63 9.40 1.95
C LYS A 130 3.42 9.32 0.63
N GLU A 131 4.55 8.59 0.64
CA GLU A 131 5.37 8.38 -0.55
C GLU A 131 4.56 7.75 -1.70
N TYR A 132 3.91 6.63 -1.46
CA TYR A 132 3.14 5.93 -2.49
C TYR A 132 1.87 6.68 -2.88
N PHE A 133 1.15 7.23 -1.91
CA PHE A 133 -0.09 7.97 -2.19
C PHE A 133 0.16 9.29 -2.95
N SER A 134 1.37 9.84 -2.91
CA SER A 134 1.76 11.00 -3.72
C SER A 134 1.72 10.76 -5.24
N ALA A 135 1.63 9.49 -5.68
CA ALA A 135 1.39 9.15 -7.08
C ALA A 135 -0.11 9.19 -7.47
N VAL A 136 -1.00 9.42 -6.52
CA VAL A 136 -2.44 9.60 -6.72
C VAL A 136 -2.75 11.10 -6.68
N GLN A 137 -3.69 11.55 -7.49
CA GLN A 137 -4.21 12.92 -7.51
C GLN A 137 -5.54 12.98 -6.74
N PRO A 138 -5.54 13.32 -5.43
CA PRO A 138 -6.72 13.18 -4.57
C PRO A 138 -7.92 13.99 -5.06
N LYS A 139 -7.67 15.20 -5.62
CA LYS A 139 -8.72 16.08 -6.15
C LYS A 139 -9.45 15.54 -7.38
N SER A 140 -8.86 14.54 -8.04
CA SER A 140 -9.42 13.92 -9.25
C SER A 140 -10.07 12.55 -8.96
N LEU A 141 -10.11 12.11 -7.70
CA LEU A 141 -10.81 10.90 -7.31
C LEU A 141 -12.33 11.08 -7.39
N GLN A 142 -13.04 10.03 -7.84
CA GLN A 142 -14.50 10.03 -8.05
C GLN A 142 -15.28 9.36 -6.90
N ALA A 143 -14.63 9.14 -5.75
CA ALA A 143 -15.26 8.66 -4.53
C ALA A 143 -14.67 9.39 -3.32
N ASP A 144 -15.35 9.32 -2.19
CA ASP A 144 -14.93 9.94 -0.95
C ASP A 144 -13.65 9.30 -0.43
N LEU A 145 -12.63 10.12 -0.20
CA LEU A 145 -11.34 9.67 0.32
C LEU A 145 -11.31 9.73 1.84
N TYR A 146 -11.06 8.59 2.48
CA TYR A 146 -10.83 8.48 3.92
C TYR A 146 -9.36 8.18 4.18
N ASN A 147 -8.68 9.02 4.96
CA ASN A 147 -7.31 8.80 5.39
C ASN A 147 -7.28 8.16 6.77
N ILE A 148 -6.48 7.12 6.94
CA ILE A 148 -6.35 6.40 8.20
C ILE A 148 -4.99 6.71 8.82
N HIS A 149 -5.01 7.16 10.08
CA HIS A 149 -3.83 7.56 10.83
C HIS A 149 -3.69 6.69 12.07
N PHE A 150 -2.48 6.18 12.30
CA PHE A 150 -2.12 5.44 13.51
C PHE A 150 -1.10 6.22 14.30
N LYS A 151 -1.39 6.50 15.57
CA LYS A 151 -0.53 7.27 16.47
C LYS A 151 -0.28 6.53 17.78
N GLU A 152 0.94 6.66 18.26
CA GLU A 152 1.38 6.15 19.56
C GLU A 152 1.34 7.26 20.58
N GLU A 153 0.84 6.96 21.78
CA GLU A 153 0.98 7.87 22.92
C GLU A 153 2.41 7.82 23.45
N LYS A 154 3.01 8.97 23.60
CA LYS A 154 4.30 9.14 24.24
C LYS A 154 4.35 10.46 25.02
N ASN A 155 4.48 10.37 26.33
CA ASN A 155 4.54 11.53 27.24
C ASN A 155 3.32 12.47 27.10
N GLY A 156 2.12 11.92 26.99
CA GLY A 156 0.87 12.68 26.83
C GLY A 156 0.61 13.23 25.44
N GLU A 157 1.49 12.94 24.45
CA GLU A 157 1.32 13.37 23.07
C GLU A 157 1.16 12.19 22.12
N PHE A 158 0.28 12.33 21.13
CA PHE A 158 0.06 11.33 20.09
C PHE A 158 0.91 11.62 18.85
N LYS A 159 1.90 10.74 18.57
CA LYS A 159 2.82 10.87 17.43
C LYS A 159 2.79 9.66 16.53
N ILE A 160 3.02 9.87 15.22
CA ILE A 160 3.16 8.79 14.27
C ILE A 160 4.55 8.18 14.43
N VAL A 161 4.62 6.88 14.79
CA VAL A 161 5.85 6.09 14.78
C VAL A 161 5.84 5.23 13.52
N ALA A 162 6.76 5.51 12.59
CA ALA A 162 6.73 4.96 11.23
C ALA A 162 6.66 3.42 11.18
N PHE A 163 7.41 2.74 12.04
CA PHE A 163 7.43 1.27 12.11
C PHE A 163 6.06 0.71 12.52
N PHE A 164 5.48 1.23 13.61
CA PHE A 164 4.18 0.78 14.10
C PHE A 164 3.04 1.14 13.14
N ALA A 165 3.07 2.35 12.58
CA ALA A 165 2.07 2.80 11.62
C ALA A 165 2.05 1.93 10.34
N LYS A 166 3.21 1.44 9.86
CA LYS A 166 3.27 0.50 8.74
C LYS A 166 2.52 -0.79 9.04
N LYS A 167 2.84 -1.44 10.16
CA LYS A 167 2.18 -2.68 10.58
C LYS A 167 0.69 -2.47 10.80
N ALA A 168 0.30 -1.36 11.45
CA ALA A 168 -1.09 -1.02 11.73
C ALA A 168 -1.93 -0.84 10.46
N ARG A 169 -1.38 -0.25 9.39
CA ARG A 169 -2.06 -0.17 8.08
C ARG A 169 -2.34 -1.54 7.50
N GLY A 170 -1.40 -2.48 7.63
CA GLY A 170 -1.61 -3.87 7.25
C GLY A 170 -2.71 -4.53 8.08
N MET A 171 -2.69 -4.35 9.40
CA MET A 171 -3.73 -4.86 10.31
C MET A 171 -5.12 -4.28 10.00
N MET A 172 -5.23 -3.00 9.66
CA MET A 172 -6.49 -2.40 9.22
C MET A 172 -6.97 -3.03 7.90
N CYS A 173 -6.08 -3.25 6.95
CA CYS A 173 -6.42 -3.93 5.71
C CYS A 173 -6.91 -5.38 5.97
N HIS A 174 -6.23 -6.10 6.86
CA HIS A 174 -6.65 -7.43 7.34
C HIS A 174 -8.06 -7.40 7.94
N TYR A 175 -8.30 -6.45 8.87
CA TYR A 175 -9.59 -6.26 9.51
C TYR A 175 -10.71 -6.01 8.50
N ILE A 176 -10.50 -5.13 7.52
CA ILE A 176 -11.46 -4.86 6.44
C ILE A 176 -11.78 -6.14 5.66
N ILE A 177 -10.75 -6.91 5.30
CA ILE A 177 -10.90 -8.13 4.48
C ILE A 177 -11.60 -9.22 5.26
N LYS A 178 -11.16 -9.54 6.48
CA LYS A 178 -11.74 -10.61 7.32
C LYS A 178 -13.20 -10.35 7.66
N ASN A 179 -13.57 -9.10 7.88
CA ASN A 179 -14.94 -8.72 8.22
C ASN A 179 -15.78 -8.30 7.00
N LYS A 180 -15.24 -8.39 5.76
CA LYS A 180 -15.92 -8.02 4.51
C LYS A 180 -16.56 -6.63 4.57
N LEU A 181 -15.83 -5.66 5.14
CA LEU A 181 -16.36 -4.31 5.36
C LEU A 181 -16.50 -3.54 4.04
N THR A 182 -17.68 -3.00 3.79
CA THR A 182 -18.01 -2.19 2.61
C THR A 182 -18.33 -0.75 2.94
N GLU A 183 -18.61 -0.44 4.21
CA GLU A 183 -18.97 0.90 4.67
C GLU A 183 -17.88 1.48 5.57
N PRO A 184 -17.43 2.74 5.34
CA PRO A 184 -16.36 3.37 6.12
C PRO A 184 -16.65 3.51 7.62
N GLU A 185 -17.92 3.62 7.98
CA GLU A 185 -18.38 3.76 9.36
C GLU A 185 -18.00 2.56 10.23
N HIS A 186 -17.89 1.37 9.63
CA HIS A 186 -17.50 0.16 10.36
C HIS A 186 -16.02 0.12 10.72
N LEU A 187 -15.19 1.02 10.16
CA LEU A 187 -13.77 1.10 10.50
C LEU A 187 -13.52 1.50 11.95
N ILE A 188 -14.45 2.24 12.58
CA ILE A 188 -14.33 2.66 13.97
C ILE A 188 -14.27 1.49 14.97
N GLY A 189 -14.77 0.32 14.59
CA GLY A 189 -14.69 -0.91 15.37
C GLY A 189 -13.33 -1.61 15.36
N PHE A 190 -12.32 -1.04 14.66
CA PHE A 190 -10.97 -1.62 14.63
C PHE A 190 -10.28 -1.55 16.00
N ASP A 191 -9.80 -2.71 16.48
CA ASP A 191 -9.15 -2.85 17.80
C ASP A 191 -7.84 -3.66 17.77
N TYR A 192 -7.32 -3.98 16.58
CA TYR A 192 -6.11 -4.79 16.44
C TYR A 192 -4.86 -4.07 16.94
N GLY A 193 -3.97 -4.82 17.59
CA GLY A 193 -2.72 -4.29 18.10
C GLY A 193 -2.88 -3.23 19.18
N ARG A 194 -4.00 -3.26 19.91
CA ARG A 194 -4.39 -2.30 20.96
C ARG A 194 -4.69 -0.89 20.45
N TYR A 195 -4.84 -0.72 19.14
CA TYR A 195 -5.34 0.56 18.60
C TYR A 195 -6.84 0.64 18.78
N THR A 196 -7.30 1.82 19.16
CA THR A 196 -8.72 2.16 19.25
C THR A 196 -9.00 3.48 18.53
N TYR A 197 -10.21 3.62 18.01
CA TYR A 197 -10.64 4.86 17.37
C TYR A 197 -10.61 6.03 18.36
N ASN A 198 -10.02 7.14 17.93
CA ASN A 198 -9.93 8.36 18.74
C ASN A 198 -10.78 9.46 18.09
N GLU A 199 -11.99 9.62 18.59
CA GLU A 199 -12.95 10.60 18.08
C GLU A 199 -12.44 12.04 18.14
N LYS A 200 -11.76 12.40 19.25
CA LYS A 200 -11.25 13.78 19.46
C LYS A 200 -10.18 14.20 18.47
N LEU A 201 -9.41 13.25 17.96
CA LEU A 201 -8.34 13.47 16.98
C LEU A 201 -8.77 13.23 15.55
N SER A 202 -9.99 12.71 15.34
CA SER A 202 -10.54 12.38 14.04
C SER A 202 -11.37 13.52 13.45
N SER A 203 -11.56 13.48 12.16
CA SER A 203 -12.53 14.30 11.43
C SER A 203 -13.40 13.40 10.55
N LYS A 204 -14.35 14.00 9.82
CA LYS A 204 -15.27 13.22 8.97
C LYS A 204 -14.57 12.25 8.02
N ARG A 205 -13.36 12.58 7.54
CA ARG A 205 -12.62 11.77 6.54
C ARG A 205 -11.17 11.47 6.92
N ASP A 206 -10.72 11.92 8.07
CA ASP A 206 -9.42 11.59 8.64
C ASP A 206 -9.64 10.84 9.94
N LEU A 207 -9.59 9.51 9.88
CA LEU A 207 -9.82 8.65 11.03
C LEU A 207 -8.51 8.36 11.74
N VAL A 208 -8.46 8.66 13.04
CA VAL A 208 -7.26 8.50 13.86
C VAL A 208 -7.49 7.36 14.85
N PHE A 209 -6.55 6.43 14.86
CA PHE A 209 -6.47 5.33 15.82
C PHE A 209 -5.25 5.50 16.68
N THR A 210 -5.42 5.31 17.99
CA THR A 210 -4.36 5.54 18.99
C THR A 210 -4.17 4.34 19.91
N ARG A 211 -2.96 4.18 20.41
CA ARG A 211 -2.66 3.24 21.51
C ARG A 211 -1.55 3.78 22.39
#